data_1a45a9e2b1d45c164e86be41fb2cf460
#
_entry.id   1a45a9e2b1d45c164e86be41fb2cf460
#
_cell.length_a   1.000
_cell.length_b   1.000
_cell.length_c   1.000
_cell.angle_alpha   90.00
_cell.angle_beta   90.00
_cell.angle_gamma   90.00
#
_symmetry.space_group_name_H-M   'P 1'
#
loop_
_entity.id
_entity.type
_entity.pdbx_description
1 polymer ?
#
loop_
_entity_poly.entity_id
_entity_poly.type
_entity_poly.pdbx_seq_one_letter_code
_entity_poly.pdbx_strand_id
1 'polypeptide(L)'
;MPAVADGRIVLLGAPLGNPADASGRLRSVLASADLVAAEDTRRLARLASDLDVVISGRVVSYFEGNEDRRTPSLVAAAADGACVALITDGGMPSVSDPGYRLVVAAHAAGVPVTAAPGPSAVTTALAVSGLPCDRFCFEGFPPRRAAARRARFAALASEPRTLVFFEAPHRIAGTLADLAGGFGPDRPAALCRELTKPYEQVRRGGLGELAESVAADPPRGEITLVVAGAPAAPRPDDAALRAEVAARRAAGATGRDAVDAVAAAHGLPRREVYRLTAD
;
A
#
# COMPACT_ATOMS: atom_id res chain seq x y z
N MET A 1 38.78 21.06 10.22
CA MET A 1 38.18 19.88 10.85
C MET A 1 37.71 18.97 9.76
N PRO A 2 38.12 17.69 9.68
CA PRO A 2 37.53 16.78 8.71
C PRO A 2 36.03 16.71 8.98
N ALA A 3 35.21 16.83 7.93
CA ALA A 3 33.79 16.57 8.01
C ALA A 3 33.62 15.14 8.56
N VAL A 4 33.09 15.00 9.76
CA VAL A 4 32.59 13.72 10.24
C VAL A 4 31.61 13.29 9.17
N ALA A 5 31.91 12.22 8.44
CA ALA A 5 30.95 11.63 7.51
C ALA A 5 29.75 11.26 8.39
N ASP A 6 28.65 12.02 8.27
CA ASP A 6 27.43 11.74 9.01
C ASP A 6 26.94 10.37 8.58
N GLY A 7 27.25 9.34 9.37
CA GLY A 7 26.80 7.98 9.16
C GLY A 7 25.29 7.96 9.10
N ARG A 8 24.74 7.20 8.16
CA ARG A 8 23.29 7.22 7.92
C ARG A 8 22.82 5.93 7.26
N ILE A 9 21.54 5.70 7.35
CA ILE A 9 20.86 4.67 6.58
C ILE A 9 20.09 5.32 5.43
N VAL A 10 20.23 4.78 4.20
CA VAL A 10 19.53 5.25 3.01
C VAL A 10 18.67 4.13 2.45
N LEU A 11 17.35 4.30 2.48
CA LEU A 11 16.41 3.38 1.85
C LEU A 11 16.35 3.69 0.35
N LEU A 12 16.58 2.68 -0.50
CA LEU A 12 16.64 2.86 -1.95
C LEU A 12 15.38 2.31 -2.61
N GLY A 13 14.62 3.18 -3.28
CA GLY A 13 13.50 2.74 -4.11
C GLY A 13 14.00 2.09 -5.40
N ALA A 14 13.86 0.76 -5.49
CA ALA A 14 14.25 -0.01 -6.66
C ALA A 14 13.21 0.08 -7.79
N PRO A 15 13.60 -0.05 -9.07
CA PRO A 15 12.67 -0.23 -10.18
C PRO A 15 11.78 -1.45 -9.98
N LEU A 16 10.52 -1.37 -10.44
CA LEU A 16 9.57 -2.50 -10.37
C LEU A 16 9.87 -3.58 -11.42
N GLY A 17 10.61 -3.23 -12.45
CA GLY A 17 10.97 -4.15 -13.52
C GLY A 17 11.56 -3.48 -14.77
N ASN A 18 11.45 -2.14 -14.86
CA ASN A 18 12.09 -1.36 -15.90
C ASN A 18 13.29 -0.60 -15.30
N PRO A 19 14.55 -0.96 -15.65
CA PRO A 19 15.73 -0.26 -15.14
C PRO A 19 15.76 1.25 -15.45
N ALA A 20 15.06 1.70 -16.48
CA ALA A 20 14.96 3.12 -16.82
C ALA A 20 14.25 3.97 -15.76
N ASP A 21 13.45 3.34 -14.89
CA ASP A 21 12.76 3.99 -13.77
C ASP A 21 13.70 4.22 -12.57
N ALA A 22 14.95 3.78 -12.63
CA ALA A 22 15.92 3.99 -11.57
C ALA A 22 16.30 5.46 -11.45
N SER A 23 16.12 6.03 -10.26
CA SER A 23 16.48 7.42 -9.99
C SER A 23 18.01 7.64 -10.07
N GLY A 24 18.43 8.86 -10.44
CA GLY A 24 19.84 9.23 -10.37
C GLY A 24 20.44 9.09 -8.96
N ARG A 25 19.62 9.34 -7.90
CA ARG A 25 20.05 9.15 -6.51
C ARG A 25 20.28 7.68 -6.15
N LEU A 26 19.46 6.76 -6.63
CA LEU A 26 19.68 5.32 -6.45
C LEU A 26 21.05 4.94 -7.02
N ARG A 27 21.35 5.33 -8.28
CA ARG A 27 22.65 5.06 -8.92
C ARG A 27 23.82 5.62 -8.11
N SER A 28 23.72 6.90 -7.70
CA SER A 28 24.79 7.56 -6.94
C SER A 28 25.03 6.90 -5.58
N VAL A 29 23.97 6.53 -4.86
CA VAL A 29 24.10 5.88 -3.55
C VAL A 29 24.65 4.46 -3.68
N LEU A 30 24.18 3.67 -4.65
CA LEU A 30 24.75 2.33 -4.91
C LEU A 30 26.25 2.39 -5.23
N ALA A 31 26.70 3.42 -5.95
CA ALA A 31 28.12 3.57 -6.30
C ALA A 31 28.99 3.99 -5.11
N SER A 32 28.44 4.72 -4.12
CA SER A 32 29.22 5.37 -3.06
C SER A 32 28.97 4.89 -1.63
N ALA A 33 27.94 4.06 -1.40
CA ALA A 33 27.65 3.54 -0.07
C ALA A 33 28.76 2.59 0.41
N ASP A 34 29.10 2.67 1.69
CA ASP A 34 30.12 1.80 2.33
C ASP A 34 29.60 0.37 2.51
N LEU A 35 28.28 0.24 2.72
CA LEU A 35 27.61 -1.03 2.94
C LEU A 35 26.25 -1.03 2.23
N VAL A 36 26.00 -2.06 1.42
CA VAL A 36 24.72 -2.25 0.73
C VAL A 36 24.05 -3.52 1.25
N ALA A 37 22.94 -3.34 1.98
CA ALA A 37 22.07 -4.41 2.43
C ALA A 37 21.02 -4.68 1.35
N ALA A 38 20.99 -5.89 0.79
CA ALA A 38 20.09 -6.27 -0.28
C ALA A 38 19.22 -7.47 0.08
N GLU A 39 17.97 -7.44 -0.31
CA GLU A 39 17.04 -8.56 -0.10
C GLU A 39 17.54 -9.80 -0.86
N ASP A 40 17.73 -9.71 -2.18
CA ASP A 40 18.45 -10.70 -2.98
C ASP A 40 19.70 -10.06 -3.62
N THR A 41 20.88 -10.49 -3.19
CA THR A 41 22.15 -9.98 -3.68
C THR A 41 22.38 -10.28 -5.16
N ARG A 42 21.77 -11.32 -5.72
CA ARG A 42 21.87 -11.67 -7.14
C ARG A 42 21.02 -10.73 -7.98
N ARG A 43 19.81 -10.37 -7.50
CA ARG A 43 18.97 -9.36 -8.14
C ARG A 43 19.62 -7.99 -8.10
N LEU A 44 20.23 -7.62 -6.97
CA LEU A 44 21.03 -6.39 -6.90
C LEU A 44 22.17 -6.37 -7.91
N ALA A 45 22.94 -7.47 -8.01
CA ALA A 45 24.05 -7.54 -8.98
C ALA A 45 23.56 -7.36 -10.43
N ARG A 46 22.42 -7.97 -10.78
CA ARG A 46 21.80 -7.79 -12.09
C ARG A 46 21.36 -6.35 -12.29
N LEU A 47 20.65 -5.75 -11.33
CA LEU A 47 20.23 -4.35 -11.41
C LEU A 47 21.42 -3.41 -11.59
N ALA A 48 22.51 -3.61 -10.83
CA ALA A 48 23.70 -2.81 -10.93
C ALA A 48 24.33 -2.91 -12.35
N SER A 49 24.34 -4.11 -12.93
CA SER A 49 24.76 -4.33 -14.32
C SER A 49 23.85 -3.63 -15.32
N ASP A 50 22.53 -3.74 -15.18
CA ASP A 50 21.55 -3.10 -16.06
C ASP A 50 21.62 -1.56 -15.98
N LEU A 51 22.09 -1.02 -14.85
CA LEU A 51 22.26 0.40 -14.60
C LEU A 51 23.66 0.93 -14.95
N ASP A 52 24.60 0.08 -15.31
CA ASP A 52 26.03 0.41 -15.47
C ASP A 52 26.61 1.07 -14.22
N VAL A 53 26.31 0.49 -13.03
CA VAL A 53 26.77 0.98 -11.71
C VAL A 53 27.72 -0.03 -11.10
N VAL A 54 28.91 0.42 -10.74
CA VAL A 54 29.86 -0.35 -9.94
C VAL A 54 29.59 -0.08 -8.45
N ILE A 55 29.21 -1.12 -7.72
CA ILE A 55 29.04 -1.04 -6.27
C ILE A 55 30.41 -1.20 -5.62
N SER A 56 30.94 -0.12 -5.03
CA SER A 56 32.25 -0.13 -4.37
C SER A 56 32.21 -0.63 -2.92
N GLY A 57 31.06 -0.52 -2.27
CA GLY A 57 30.87 -0.95 -0.89
C GLY A 57 30.63 -2.45 -0.72
N ARG A 58 30.68 -2.90 0.52
CA ARG A 58 30.43 -4.30 0.86
C ARG A 58 28.93 -4.63 0.72
N VAL A 59 28.58 -5.64 -0.06
CA VAL A 59 27.22 -6.14 -0.20
C VAL A 59 26.93 -7.24 0.83
N VAL A 60 25.79 -7.14 1.52
CA VAL A 60 25.30 -8.15 2.47
C VAL A 60 23.83 -8.49 2.19
N SER A 61 23.44 -9.73 2.50
CA SER A 61 22.04 -10.13 2.40
C SER A 61 21.24 -9.61 3.60
N TYR A 62 20.04 -9.05 3.35
CA TYR A 62 19.10 -8.56 4.34
C TYR A 62 17.66 -8.83 3.91
N PHE A 63 17.05 -9.90 4.41
CA PHE A 63 15.71 -10.34 4.06
C PHE A 63 14.93 -10.72 5.33
N GLU A 64 13.62 -10.92 5.25
CA GLU A 64 12.73 -11.18 6.39
C GLU A 64 13.29 -12.22 7.36
N GLY A 65 13.87 -13.32 6.85
CA GLY A 65 14.41 -14.40 7.68
C GLY A 65 15.73 -14.08 8.40
N ASN A 66 16.40 -12.96 8.12
CA ASN A 66 17.67 -12.58 8.77
C ASN A 66 17.71 -11.14 9.33
N GLU A 67 16.62 -10.37 9.21
CA GLU A 67 16.53 -8.99 9.68
C GLU A 67 16.99 -8.85 11.14
N ASP A 68 16.45 -9.66 12.05
CA ASP A 68 16.74 -9.59 13.49
C ASP A 68 18.25 -9.71 13.78
N ARG A 69 18.90 -10.63 13.08
CA ARG A 69 20.33 -10.90 13.24
C ARG A 69 21.21 -9.80 12.59
N ARG A 70 20.76 -9.23 11.47
CA ARG A 70 21.55 -8.28 10.67
C ARG A 70 21.40 -6.85 11.12
N THR A 71 20.24 -6.45 11.59
CA THR A 71 19.91 -5.08 12.00
C THR A 71 20.94 -4.48 12.96
N PRO A 72 21.36 -5.14 14.08
CA PRO A 72 22.33 -4.54 14.98
C PRO A 72 23.64 -4.15 14.31
N SER A 73 24.17 -4.99 13.43
CA SER A 73 25.44 -4.73 12.75
C SER A 73 25.36 -3.61 11.71
N LEU A 74 24.22 -3.44 11.05
CA LEU A 74 23.99 -2.36 10.09
C LEU A 74 23.85 -1.00 10.82
N VAL A 75 23.11 -0.99 11.93
CA VAL A 75 22.96 0.22 12.77
C VAL A 75 24.30 0.62 13.37
N ALA A 76 25.10 -0.33 13.90
CA ALA A 76 26.43 -0.04 14.42
C ALA A 76 27.35 0.57 13.35
N ALA A 77 27.40 -0.02 12.15
CA ALA A 77 28.19 0.53 11.05
C ALA A 77 27.78 1.98 10.70
N ALA A 78 26.48 2.26 10.69
CA ALA A 78 25.99 3.62 10.44
C ALA A 78 26.32 4.57 11.61
N ALA A 79 26.22 4.10 12.85
CA ALA A 79 26.64 4.89 14.02
C ALA A 79 28.14 5.22 14.02
N ASP A 80 28.96 4.32 13.49
CA ASP A 80 30.40 4.49 13.30
C ASP A 80 30.78 5.37 12.08
N GLY A 81 29.77 5.97 11.41
CA GLY A 81 29.99 6.93 10.33
C GLY A 81 29.81 6.38 8.91
N ALA A 82 29.46 5.09 8.74
CA ALA A 82 29.25 4.52 7.42
C ALA A 82 27.92 4.94 6.77
N CYS A 83 27.90 5.10 5.44
CA CYS A 83 26.69 5.18 4.64
C CYS A 83 26.18 3.75 4.36
N VAL A 84 25.09 3.37 5.00
CA VAL A 84 24.44 2.07 4.83
C VAL A 84 23.23 2.21 3.92
N ALA A 85 23.24 1.59 2.75
CA ALA A 85 22.11 1.53 1.83
C ALA A 85 21.29 0.25 2.05
N LEU A 86 19.96 0.36 2.06
CA LEU A 86 19.05 -0.78 2.01
C LEU A 86 18.26 -0.76 0.71
N ILE A 87 18.27 -1.86 -0.02
CA ILE A 87 17.51 -2.05 -1.25
C ILE A 87 16.76 -3.38 -1.23
N THR A 88 15.51 -3.37 -1.71
CA THR A 88 14.68 -4.57 -1.89
C THR A 88 14.53 -4.92 -3.35
N ASP A 89 13.89 -6.02 -3.65
CA ASP A 89 13.80 -6.59 -5.00
C ASP A 89 13.03 -5.71 -5.99
N GLY A 90 12.18 -4.80 -5.48
CA GLY A 90 11.41 -3.83 -6.26
C GLY A 90 10.61 -2.88 -5.38
N GLY A 91 10.48 -1.62 -5.78
CA GLY A 91 9.76 -0.62 -5.01
C GLY A 91 10.53 -0.07 -3.80
N MET A 92 9.80 0.41 -2.81
CA MET A 92 10.37 1.00 -1.59
C MET A 92 10.55 -0.04 -0.48
N PRO A 93 11.72 -0.12 0.17
CA PRO A 93 11.89 -0.94 1.38
C PRO A 93 10.82 -0.63 2.44
N SER A 94 10.51 -1.60 3.28
CA SER A 94 9.48 -1.56 4.34
C SER A 94 8.03 -1.62 3.87
N VAL A 95 7.75 -1.60 2.56
CA VAL A 95 6.37 -1.69 2.03
C VAL A 95 6.12 -3.11 1.52
N SER A 96 5.69 -4.00 2.40
CA SER A 96 5.60 -5.46 2.21
C SER A 96 6.94 -6.17 2.00
N ASP A 97 8.02 -5.47 2.27
CA ASP A 97 9.41 -5.89 2.11
C ASP A 97 10.19 -5.66 3.41
N PRO A 98 11.40 -6.24 3.56
CA PRO A 98 12.24 -5.98 4.72
C PRO A 98 12.65 -4.50 4.84
N GLY A 99 12.91 -4.04 6.08
CA GLY A 99 13.43 -2.69 6.33
C GLY A 99 12.82 -1.98 7.52
N TYR A 100 11.54 -2.20 7.85
CA TYR A 100 10.87 -1.55 8.98
C TYR A 100 11.68 -1.70 10.30
N ARG A 101 12.17 -2.90 10.60
CA ARG A 101 12.98 -3.16 11.81
C ARG A 101 14.28 -2.38 11.81
N LEU A 102 14.93 -2.26 10.66
CA LEU A 102 16.16 -1.46 10.53
C LEU A 102 15.89 0.02 10.82
N VAL A 103 14.80 0.56 10.29
CA VAL A 103 14.42 1.96 10.51
C VAL A 103 14.13 2.22 12.00
N VAL A 104 13.35 1.33 12.65
CA VAL A 104 13.05 1.44 14.09
C VAL A 104 14.32 1.40 14.94
N ALA A 105 15.21 0.44 14.65
CA ALA A 105 16.45 0.29 15.39
C ALA A 105 17.41 1.49 15.17
N ALA A 106 17.47 2.03 13.96
CA ALA A 106 18.25 3.21 13.64
C ALA A 106 17.75 4.44 14.43
N HIS A 107 16.44 4.68 14.44
CA HIS A 107 15.85 5.76 15.24
C HIS A 107 16.15 5.60 16.74
N ALA A 108 16.05 4.39 17.28
CA ALA A 108 16.37 4.12 18.68
C ALA A 108 17.86 4.39 19.01
N ALA A 109 18.74 4.22 18.02
CA ALA A 109 20.19 4.48 18.17
C ALA A 109 20.61 5.91 17.81
N GLY A 110 19.67 6.80 17.45
CA GLY A 110 19.98 8.16 17.00
C GLY A 110 20.65 8.24 15.63
N VAL A 111 20.61 7.16 14.83
CA VAL A 111 21.18 7.12 13.49
C VAL A 111 20.23 7.75 12.48
N PRO A 112 20.67 8.74 11.68
CA PRO A 112 19.86 9.36 10.65
C PRO A 112 19.39 8.36 9.59
N VAL A 113 18.10 8.42 9.24
CA VAL A 113 17.51 7.62 8.15
C VAL A 113 16.96 8.56 7.08
N THR A 114 17.26 8.28 5.83
CA THR A 114 16.71 9.00 4.67
C THR A 114 16.33 8.01 3.56
N ALA A 115 15.73 8.50 2.50
CA ALA A 115 15.39 7.68 1.34
C ALA A 115 15.85 8.34 0.03
N ALA A 116 16.30 7.52 -0.91
CA ALA A 116 16.30 7.86 -2.33
C ALA A 116 14.98 7.31 -2.91
N PRO A 117 13.94 8.17 -3.09
CA PRO A 117 12.64 7.71 -3.53
C PRO A 117 12.70 7.11 -4.93
N GLY A 118 11.83 6.15 -5.17
CA GLY A 118 11.72 5.45 -6.43
C GLY A 118 10.30 4.96 -6.70
N PRO A 119 10.09 4.12 -7.70
CA PRO A 119 8.80 3.55 -8.04
C PRO A 119 8.14 2.81 -6.87
N SER A 120 6.82 2.74 -6.90
CA SER A 120 6.03 1.96 -5.96
C SER A 120 4.85 1.32 -6.69
N ALA A 121 4.70 0.00 -6.59
CA ALA A 121 3.60 -0.71 -7.21
C ALA A 121 2.23 -0.23 -6.69
N VAL A 122 2.15 0.20 -5.43
CA VAL A 122 0.93 0.76 -4.81
C VAL A 122 0.48 2.03 -5.54
N THR A 123 1.34 3.04 -5.61
CA THR A 123 0.99 4.32 -6.23
C THR A 123 0.90 4.24 -7.74
N THR A 124 1.71 3.40 -8.39
CA THR A 124 1.64 3.15 -9.82
C THR A 124 0.30 2.48 -10.19
N ALA A 125 -0.10 1.44 -9.46
CA ALA A 125 -1.39 0.79 -9.67
C ALA A 125 -2.56 1.77 -9.46
N LEU A 126 -2.54 2.57 -8.40
CA LEU A 126 -3.56 3.61 -8.16
C LEU A 126 -3.66 4.57 -9.35
N ALA A 127 -2.53 5.09 -9.83
CA ALA A 127 -2.49 6.07 -10.91
C ALA A 127 -3.08 5.53 -12.23
N VAL A 128 -2.88 4.24 -12.51
CA VAL A 128 -3.38 3.62 -13.75
C VAL A 128 -4.72 2.90 -13.57
N SER A 129 -5.25 2.78 -12.35
CA SER A 129 -6.49 2.04 -12.08
C SER A 129 -7.74 2.71 -12.65
N GLY A 130 -7.77 4.04 -12.67
CA GLY A 130 -8.97 4.83 -12.98
C GLY A 130 -9.96 4.90 -11.82
N LEU A 131 -9.58 4.47 -10.61
CA LEU A 131 -10.36 4.58 -9.38
C LEU A 131 -9.96 5.81 -8.57
N PRO A 132 -10.82 6.33 -7.66
CA PRO A 132 -10.46 7.44 -6.77
C PRO A 132 -9.18 7.14 -6.00
N CYS A 133 -8.23 8.07 -6.00
CA CYS A 133 -6.91 7.89 -5.39
C CYS A 133 -6.54 8.95 -4.35
N ASP A 134 -7.45 9.88 -4.05
CA ASP A 134 -7.28 10.93 -3.04
C ASP A 134 -7.13 10.36 -1.62
N ARG A 135 -7.81 9.25 -1.33
CA ARG A 135 -7.72 8.52 -0.06
C ARG A 135 -7.75 7.02 -0.33
N PHE A 136 -6.74 6.32 0.15
CA PHE A 136 -6.64 4.86 -0.03
C PHE A 136 -6.09 4.17 1.21
N CYS A 137 -6.31 2.85 1.29
CA CYS A 137 -5.70 1.96 2.27
C CYS A 137 -4.86 0.91 1.53
N PHE A 138 -3.61 0.77 1.92
CA PHE A 138 -2.79 -0.35 1.49
C PHE A 138 -2.90 -1.49 2.48
N GLU A 139 -3.38 -2.64 2.02
CA GLU A 139 -3.70 -3.80 2.84
C GLU A 139 -2.65 -4.92 2.74
N GLY A 140 -1.64 -4.76 1.87
CA GLY A 140 -0.62 -5.77 1.64
C GLY A 140 -1.17 -7.05 1.02
N PHE A 141 -0.61 -8.21 1.39
CA PHE A 141 -1.08 -9.52 0.93
C PHE A 141 -2.23 -10.03 1.79
N PRO A 142 -3.39 -10.39 1.20
CA PRO A 142 -4.48 -11.00 1.94
C PRO A 142 -4.07 -12.32 2.60
N PRO A 143 -4.71 -12.71 3.73
CA PRO A 143 -4.43 -13.96 4.42
C PRO A 143 -4.47 -15.18 3.50
N ARG A 144 -3.52 -16.10 3.65
CA ARG A 144 -3.43 -17.30 2.81
C ARG A 144 -4.62 -18.25 3.01
N ARG A 145 -5.10 -18.40 4.27
CA ARG A 145 -6.25 -19.26 4.61
C ARG A 145 -7.55 -18.59 4.20
N ALA A 146 -8.38 -19.25 3.40
CA ALA A 146 -9.63 -18.69 2.87
C ALA A 146 -10.57 -18.15 3.94
N ALA A 147 -10.72 -18.86 5.08
CA ALA A 147 -11.57 -18.38 6.17
C ALA A 147 -11.07 -17.05 6.77
N ALA A 148 -9.77 -16.92 7.01
CA ALA A 148 -9.17 -15.68 7.52
C ALA A 148 -9.25 -14.54 6.47
N ARG A 149 -9.07 -14.87 5.18
CA ARG A 149 -9.20 -13.91 4.08
C ARG A 149 -10.63 -13.37 3.96
N ARG A 150 -11.64 -14.24 4.00
CA ARG A 150 -13.05 -13.81 4.00
C ARG A 150 -13.40 -12.97 5.22
N ALA A 151 -12.91 -13.34 6.42
CA ALA A 151 -13.11 -12.53 7.62
C ALA A 151 -12.46 -11.14 7.49
N ARG A 152 -11.24 -11.05 6.92
CA ARG A 152 -10.60 -9.75 6.65
C ARG A 152 -11.42 -8.92 5.67
N PHE A 153 -11.89 -9.51 4.58
CA PHE A 153 -12.71 -8.81 3.59
C PHE A 153 -14.05 -8.36 4.18
N ALA A 154 -14.70 -9.19 4.98
CA ALA A 154 -15.93 -8.77 5.68
C ALA A 154 -15.71 -7.52 6.56
N ALA A 155 -14.57 -7.44 7.25
CA ALA A 155 -14.21 -6.25 8.04
C ALA A 155 -13.92 -5.00 7.18
N LEU A 156 -13.54 -5.17 5.92
CA LEU A 156 -13.24 -4.09 4.97
C LEU A 156 -14.41 -3.75 4.04
N ALA A 157 -15.52 -4.49 4.09
CA ALA A 157 -16.62 -4.34 3.13
C ALA A 157 -17.23 -2.93 3.12
N SER A 158 -17.21 -2.24 4.27
CA SER A 158 -17.71 -0.87 4.42
C SER A 158 -16.64 0.22 4.34
N GLU A 159 -15.37 -0.12 4.05
CA GLU A 159 -14.29 0.87 3.94
C GLU A 159 -14.57 1.82 2.76
N PRO A 160 -14.74 3.14 2.99
CA PRO A 160 -15.09 4.08 1.93
C PRO A 160 -13.90 4.48 1.05
N ARG A 161 -12.67 4.23 1.49
CA ARG A 161 -11.45 4.55 0.74
C ARG A 161 -11.13 3.44 -0.25
N THR A 162 -10.44 3.78 -1.32
CA THR A 162 -9.88 2.79 -2.25
C THR A 162 -8.92 1.86 -1.52
N LEU A 163 -9.03 0.56 -1.79
CA LEU A 163 -8.21 -0.48 -1.19
C LEU A 163 -7.18 -0.98 -2.20
N VAL A 164 -5.95 -1.19 -1.76
CA VAL A 164 -4.88 -1.74 -2.59
C VAL A 164 -4.32 -2.99 -1.93
N PHE A 165 -4.27 -4.08 -2.70
CA PHE A 165 -3.74 -5.36 -2.26
C PHE A 165 -2.61 -5.82 -3.19
N PHE A 166 -1.60 -6.48 -2.66
CA PHE A 166 -0.70 -7.31 -3.43
C PHE A 166 -1.24 -8.75 -3.46
N GLU A 167 -1.05 -9.44 -4.59
CA GLU A 167 -1.47 -10.84 -4.65
C GLU A 167 -0.57 -11.67 -5.59
N ALA A 168 -0.45 -12.94 -5.27
CA ALA A 168 0.29 -13.89 -6.10
C ALA A 168 -0.61 -14.45 -7.22
N PRO A 169 -0.07 -14.74 -8.41
CA PRO A 169 -0.86 -15.19 -9.57
C PRO A 169 -1.64 -16.47 -9.32
N HIS A 170 -1.10 -17.39 -8.54
CA HIS A 170 -1.78 -18.66 -8.20
C HIS A 170 -2.91 -18.50 -7.16
N ARG A 171 -3.06 -17.31 -6.55
CA ARG A 171 -4.06 -17.03 -5.52
C ARG A 171 -5.16 -16.08 -6.00
N ILE A 172 -4.89 -15.28 -7.04
CA ILE A 172 -5.75 -14.16 -7.46
C ILE A 172 -7.19 -14.58 -7.75
N ALA A 173 -7.40 -15.74 -8.37
CA ALA A 173 -8.75 -16.24 -8.65
C ALA A 173 -9.58 -16.42 -7.37
N GLY A 174 -9.01 -17.09 -6.36
CA GLY A 174 -9.67 -17.27 -5.06
C GLY A 174 -9.86 -15.95 -4.30
N THR A 175 -8.92 -15.02 -4.45
CA THR A 175 -8.99 -13.70 -3.82
C THR A 175 -10.10 -12.85 -4.44
N LEU A 176 -10.24 -12.82 -5.77
CA LEU A 176 -11.32 -12.13 -6.47
C LEU A 176 -12.70 -12.72 -6.13
N ALA A 177 -12.81 -14.05 -6.07
CA ALA A 177 -14.06 -14.70 -5.67
C ALA A 177 -14.48 -14.34 -4.23
N ASP A 178 -13.54 -14.35 -3.28
CA ASP A 178 -13.82 -13.98 -1.89
C ASP A 178 -14.14 -12.47 -1.76
N LEU A 179 -13.48 -11.60 -2.54
CA LEU A 179 -13.81 -10.16 -2.59
C LEU A 179 -15.19 -9.92 -3.19
N ALA A 180 -15.52 -10.55 -4.31
CA ALA A 180 -16.84 -10.44 -4.93
C ALA A 180 -17.95 -10.91 -3.98
N GLY A 181 -17.70 -11.98 -3.22
CA GLY A 181 -18.62 -12.47 -2.21
C GLY A 181 -18.80 -11.53 -1.01
N GLY A 182 -17.76 -10.78 -0.62
CA GLY A 182 -17.79 -9.89 0.52
C GLY A 182 -18.18 -8.43 0.19
N PHE A 183 -17.76 -7.92 -0.97
CA PHE A 183 -17.96 -6.51 -1.37
C PHE A 183 -19.07 -6.32 -2.41
N GLY A 184 -19.54 -7.41 -3.00
CA GLY A 184 -20.46 -7.45 -4.13
C GLY A 184 -19.72 -7.56 -5.47
N PRO A 185 -20.31 -8.30 -6.44
CA PRO A 185 -19.69 -8.57 -7.74
C PRO A 185 -19.49 -7.30 -8.59
N ASP A 186 -20.35 -6.30 -8.40
CA ASP A 186 -20.32 -5.05 -9.17
C ASP A 186 -19.34 -4.00 -8.59
N ARG A 187 -18.65 -4.30 -7.47
CA ARG A 187 -17.68 -3.38 -6.88
C ARG A 187 -16.55 -3.12 -7.88
N PRO A 188 -16.34 -1.86 -8.33
CA PRO A 188 -15.32 -1.56 -9.32
C PRO A 188 -13.93 -1.92 -8.82
N ALA A 189 -13.11 -2.50 -9.70
CA ALA A 189 -11.75 -2.88 -9.38
C ALA A 189 -10.84 -2.81 -10.62
N ALA A 190 -9.54 -2.79 -10.39
CA ALA A 190 -8.51 -2.87 -11.41
C ALA A 190 -7.44 -3.89 -10.98
N LEU A 191 -7.20 -4.88 -11.83
CA LEU A 191 -6.11 -5.83 -11.70
C LEU A 191 -4.93 -5.32 -12.54
N CYS A 192 -3.87 -4.88 -11.86
CA CYS A 192 -2.65 -4.40 -12.48
C CYS A 192 -1.61 -5.51 -12.39
N ARG A 193 -1.13 -5.94 -13.55
CA ARG A 193 -0.17 -7.04 -13.67
C ARG A 193 1.12 -6.53 -14.27
N GLU A 194 2.27 -6.97 -13.74
CA GLU A 194 3.61 -6.74 -14.32
C GLU A 194 3.87 -5.25 -14.65
N LEU A 195 3.49 -4.36 -13.74
CA LEU A 195 3.65 -2.91 -13.90
C LEU A 195 5.09 -2.55 -14.31
N THR A 196 5.23 -1.67 -15.27
CA THR A 196 6.48 -1.18 -15.90
C THR A 196 7.25 -2.22 -16.73
N LYS A 197 6.81 -3.49 -16.76
CA LYS A 197 7.46 -4.59 -17.46
C LYS A 197 6.87 -4.80 -18.87
N PRO A 198 7.54 -5.55 -19.77
CA PRO A 198 7.04 -5.77 -21.14
C PRO A 198 5.65 -6.40 -21.23
N TYR A 199 5.22 -7.10 -20.19
CA TYR A 199 3.90 -7.74 -20.13
C TYR A 199 2.93 -7.01 -19.21
N GLU A 200 3.11 -5.70 -19.04
CA GLU A 200 2.18 -4.87 -18.28
C GLU A 200 0.76 -4.98 -18.83
N GLN A 201 -0.18 -5.20 -17.93
CA GLN A 201 -1.59 -5.25 -18.26
C GLN A 201 -2.43 -4.68 -17.12
N VAL A 202 -3.46 -3.90 -17.47
CA VAL A 202 -4.45 -3.39 -16.51
C VAL A 202 -5.83 -3.82 -16.97
N ARG A 203 -6.45 -4.76 -16.25
CA ARG A 203 -7.84 -5.19 -16.46
C ARG A 203 -8.72 -4.41 -15.48
N ARG A 204 -9.81 -3.82 -15.96
CA ARG A 204 -10.78 -3.04 -15.18
C ARG A 204 -12.17 -3.63 -15.34
N GLY A 205 -13.00 -3.53 -14.29
CA GLY A 205 -14.38 -4.01 -14.29
C GLY A 205 -14.91 -4.18 -12.88
N GLY A 206 -16.07 -4.80 -12.75
CA GLY A 206 -16.55 -5.30 -11.47
C GLY A 206 -15.72 -6.48 -10.98
N LEU A 207 -15.72 -6.72 -9.65
CA LEU A 207 -15.00 -7.87 -9.07
C LEU A 207 -15.45 -9.21 -9.68
N GLY A 208 -16.73 -9.36 -10.02
CA GLY A 208 -17.26 -10.55 -10.70
C GLY A 208 -16.68 -10.72 -12.10
N GLU A 209 -16.70 -9.67 -12.91
CA GLU A 209 -16.12 -9.66 -14.26
C GLU A 209 -14.63 -9.97 -14.24
N LEU A 210 -13.89 -9.40 -13.28
CA LEU A 210 -12.46 -9.70 -13.12
C LEU A 210 -12.23 -11.16 -12.71
N ALA A 211 -13.08 -11.72 -11.85
CA ALA A 211 -12.99 -13.12 -11.47
C ALA A 211 -13.20 -14.05 -12.68
N GLU A 212 -14.18 -13.77 -13.52
CA GLU A 212 -14.44 -14.50 -14.78
C GLU A 212 -13.25 -14.35 -15.75
N SER A 213 -12.75 -13.11 -15.92
CA SER A 213 -11.61 -12.83 -16.79
C SER A 213 -10.35 -13.60 -16.36
N VAL A 214 -10.10 -13.68 -15.05
CA VAL A 214 -8.95 -14.42 -14.49
C VAL A 214 -9.14 -15.93 -14.62
N ALA A 215 -10.36 -16.43 -14.53
CA ALA A 215 -10.66 -17.85 -14.75
C ALA A 215 -10.43 -18.26 -16.22
N ALA A 216 -10.78 -17.38 -17.16
CA ALA A 216 -10.59 -17.61 -18.59
C ALA A 216 -9.12 -17.47 -19.04
N ASP A 217 -8.40 -16.47 -18.49
CA ASP A 217 -7.01 -16.16 -18.81
C ASP A 217 -6.22 -15.84 -17.51
N PRO A 218 -5.68 -16.89 -16.85
CA PRO A 218 -4.94 -16.74 -15.60
C PRO A 218 -3.69 -15.87 -15.76
N PRO A 219 -3.55 -14.75 -15.01
CA PRO A 219 -2.40 -13.89 -15.11
C PRO A 219 -1.15 -14.56 -14.52
N ARG A 220 0.03 -14.17 -15.04
CA ARG A 220 1.34 -14.57 -14.52
C ARG A 220 2.08 -13.33 -14.03
N GLY A 221 3.08 -13.52 -13.18
CA GLY A 221 3.91 -12.45 -12.67
C GLY A 221 3.31 -11.75 -11.44
N GLU A 222 3.71 -10.53 -11.17
CA GLU A 222 3.32 -9.77 -9.99
C GLU A 222 1.99 -9.04 -10.21
N ILE A 223 1.13 -9.05 -9.19
CA ILE A 223 -0.20 -8.48 -9.28
C ILE A 223 -0.43 -7.48 -8.15
N THR A 224 -0.89 -6.31 -8.52
CA THR A 224 -1.48 -5.32 -7.61
C THR A 224 -2.96 -5.16 -7.94
N LEU A 225 -3.82 -5.42 -6.98
CA LEU A 225 -5.27 -5.27 -7.12
C LEU A 225 -5.71 -3.98 -6.44
N VAL A 226 -6.41 -3.13 -7.17
CA VAL A 226 -7.02 -1.90 -6.65
C VAL A 226 -8.53 -2.09 -6.67
N VAL A 227 -9.19 -1.84 -5.53
CA VAL A 227 -10.64 -2.03 -5.38
C VAL A 227 -11.25 -0.72 -4.88
N ALA A 228 -12.31 -0.28 -5.50
CA ALA A 228 -13.03 0.91 -5.07
C ALA A 228 -13.53 0.77 -3.64
N GLY A 229 -13.54 1.88 -2.91
CA GLY A 229 -14.15 1.96 -1.59
C GLY A 229 -15.65 1.61 -1.62
N ALA A 230 -16.22 1.38 -0.46
CA ALA A 230 -17.66 1.19 -0.33
C ALA A 230 -18.41 2.41 -0.90
N PRO A 231 -19.46 2.20 -1.69
CA PRO A 231 -20.31 3.31 -2.09
C PRO A 231 -20.88 3.98 -0.83
N ALA A 232 -21.11 5.28 -0.91
CA ALA A 232 -21.83 5.95 0.15
C ALA A 232 -23.17 5.23 0.38
N ALA A 233 -23.54 5.05 1.64
CA ALA A 233 -24.85 4.51 1.97
C ALA A 233 -25.92 5.33 1.24
N PRO A 234 -26.92 4.69 0.66
CA PRO A 234 -28.04 5.44 0.06
C PRO A 234 -28.58 6.44 1.08
N ARG A 235 -28.82 7.67 0.63
CA ARG A 235 -29.45 8.66 1.48
C ARG A 235 -30.78 8.08 2.00
N PRO A 236 -31.02 8.04 3.32
CA PRO A 236 -32.32 7.66 3.83
C PRO A 236 -33.41 8.56 3.23
N ASP A 237 -34.59 8.02 3.01
CA ASP A 237 -35.71 8.83 2.60
C ASP A 237 -36.13 9.83 3.69
N ASP A 238 -36.92 10.82 3.32
CA ASP A 238 -37.32 11.89 4.22
C ASP A 238 -38.14 11.38 5.43
N ALA A 239 -38.88 10.28 5.24
CA ALA A 239 -39.66 9.65 6.32
C ALA A 239 -38.72 9.00 7.35
N ALA A 240 -37.69 8.27 6.88
CA ALA A 240 -36.70 7.66 7.77
C ALA A 240 -35.89 8.72 8.54
N LEU A 241 -35.51 9.81 7.89
CA LEU A 241 -34.79 10.92 8.56
C LEU A 241 -35.66 11.59 9.65
N ARG A 242 -36.94 11.84 9.36
CA ARG A 242 -37.91 12.36 10.36
C ARG A 242 -38.05 11.39 11.54
N ALA A 243 -38.23 10.09 11.27
CA ALA A 243 -38.38 9.07 12.30
C ALA A 243 -37.12 8.99 13.19
N GLU A 244 -35.92 9.09 12.62
CA GLU A 244 -34.68 9.06 13.41
C GLU A 244 -34.53 10.30 14.29
N VAL A 245 -34.85 11.50 13.79
CA VAL A 245 -34.85 12.72 14.60
C VAL A 245 -35.87 12.59 15.73
N ALA A 246 -37.09 12.09 15.45
CA ALA A 246 -38.11 11.89 16.46
C ALA A 246 -37.68 10.89 17.54
N ALA A 247 -37.06 9.78 17.18
CA ALA A 247 -36.53 8.79 18.12
C ALA A 247 -35.47 9.37 19.05
N ARG A 248 -34.52 10.19 18.51
CA ARG A 248 -33.51 10.86 19.33
C ARG A 248 -34.13 11.87 20.31
N ARG A 249 -35.15 12.60 19.87
CA ARG A 249 -35.91 13.52 20.76
C ARG A 249 -36.64 12.76 21.88
N ALA A 250 -37.25 11.63 21.53
CA ALA A 250 -37.89 10.76 22.53
C ALA A 250 -36.90 10.19 23.55
N ALA A 251 -35.63 10.00 23.13
CA ALA A 251 -34.53 9.59 24.00
C ALA A 251 -33.92 10.76 24.83
N GLY A 252 -34.50 11.97 24.78
CA GLY A 252 -34.09 13.11 25.58
C GLY A 252 -33.17 14.11 24.91
N ALA A 253 -32.85 13.96 23.63
CA ALA A 253 -32.05 14.94 22.91
C ALA A 253 -32.87 16.22 22.65
N THR A 254 -32.21 17.41 22.67
CA THR A 254 -32.87 18.63 22.22
C THR A 254 -33.14 18.54 20.69
N GLY A 255 -34.15 19.31 20.22
CA GLY A 255 -34.45 19.31 18.77
C GLY A 255 -33.23 19.69 17.91
N ARG A 256 -32.35 20.57 18.41
CA ARG A 256 -31.11 20.96 17.75
C ARG A 256 -30.12 19.81 17.71
N ASP A 257 -29.85 19.19 18.84
CA ASP A 257 -28.88 18.10 18.96
C ASP A 257 -29.31 16.86 18.16
N ALA A 258 -30.61 16.56 18.12
CA ALA A 258 -31.18 15.48 17.33
C ALA A 258 -30.95 15.71 15.82
N VAL A 259 -31.22 16.93 15.33
CA VAL A 259 -30.98 17.32 13.93
C VAL A 259 -29.48 17.26 13.59
N ASP A 260 -28.64 17.82 14.46
CA ASP A 260 -27.18 17.82 14.25
C ASP A 260 -26.62 16.39 14.23
N ALA A 261 -27.08 15.52 15.10
CA ALA A 261 -26.67 14.12 15.16
C ALA A 261 -27.12 13.32 13.93
N VAL A 262 -28.35 13.50 13.44
CA VAL A 262 -28.84 12.82 12.23
C VAL A 262 -28.12 13.36 10.99
N ALA A 263 -27.91 14.67 10.89
CA ALA A 263 -27.17 15.27 9.79
C ALA A 263 -25.72 14.71 9.73
N ALA A 264 -25.05 14.65 10.88
CA ALA A 264 -23.71 14.10 10.97
C ALA A 264 -23.65 12.59 10.64
N ALA A 265 -24.62 11.80 11.13
CA ALA A 265 -24.67 10.35 10.90
C ALA A 265 -24.82 10.00 9.41
N HIS A 266 -25.54 10.82 8.66
CA HIS A 266 -25.79 10.57 7.24
C HIS A 266 -24.98 11.47 6.29
N GLY A 267 -24.07 12.31 6.81
CA GLY A 267 -23.28 13.24 6.00
C GLY A 267 -24.10 14.29 5.25
N LEU A 268 -25.30 14.64 5.80
CA LEU A 268 -26.23 15.57 5.19
C LEU A 268 -26.01 17.03 5.72
N PRO A 269 -26.29 18.05 4.90
CA PRO A 269 -26.31 19.43 5.40
C PRO A 269 -27.37 19.57 6.50
N ARG A 270 -26.98 20.14 7.66
CA ARG A 270 -27.88 20.37 8.79
C ARG A 270 -29.19 21.04 8.39
N ARG A 271 -29.14 22.05 7.51
CA ARG A 271 -30.33 22.78 6.98
C ARG A 271 -31.33 21.87 6.28
N GLU A 272 -30.87 20.80 5.67
CA GLU A 272 -31.71 19.84 4.95
C GLU A 272 -32.53 19.01 5.94
N VAL A 273 -31.86 18.43 6.95
CA VAL A 273 -32.53 17.64 8.02
C VAL A 273 -33.48 18.54 8.82
N TYR A 274 -33.06 19.77 9.13
CA TYR A 274 -33.93 20.74 9.85
C TYR A 274 -35.23 21.02 9.10
N ARG A 275 -35.15 21.26 7.75
CA ARG A 275 -36.37 21.51 6.95
C ARG A 275 -37.35 20.34 6.96
N LEU A 276 -36.88 19.11 7.13
CA LEU A 276 -37.73 17.91 7.19
C LEU A 276 -38.46 17.80 8.52
N THR A 277 -38.02 18.48 9.56
CA THR A 277 -38.50 18.35 10.93
C THR A 277 -39.07 19.66 11.52
N ALA A 278 -39.05 20.73 10.71
CA ALA A 278 -39.67 22.03 11.06
C ALA A 278 -41.14 22.02 10.58
N ASP A 279 -42.00 21.44 11.39
CA ASP A 279 -43.47 21.67 11.38
C ASP A 279 -43.86 22.40 12.64
#